data_71205902a9090bf352c2eaefcbe740ba
#
_entry.id   71205902a9090bf352c2eaefcbe740ba
#
_cell.length_a   1.000
_cell.length_b   1.000
_cell.length_c   1.000
_cell.angle_alpha   90.00
_cell.angle_beta   90.00
_cell.angle_gamma   90.00
#
_symmetry.space_group_name_H-M   'P 1'
#
loop_
_entity.id
_entity.type
_entity.pdbx_description
1 polymer ?
#
loop_
_entity_poly.entity_id
_entity_poly.type
_entity_poly.pdbx_seq_one_letter_code
_entity_poly.pdbx_strand_id
1 'polypeptide(L)'
;DMTPLQKIHGSLFQSVSVRTAGFNTVDLAGLKEGSLFVMVCLMFIGGSTGSTAGGIKTTTFWVLCISILATFRRKKNIEMFGRRMEEGITRTASCVFMTYLLLTSAVSVIISAVEDLPLLTAMFESVSAMATVGLTLGVTPSLGMLSKLLLAFLMLCGRVGSITMLLAFSSEKRVTNSRLPLEKVQVG
;
A
#
# COMPACT_ATOMS: atom_id res chain seq x y z
N ASP A 1 1.86 -32.10 -8.73
CA ASP A 1 2.56 -31.43 -9.85
C ASP A 1 1.56 -30.81 -10.80
N MET A 2 1.56 -29.49 -10.89
CA MET A 2 0.69 -28.73 -11.80
C MET A 2 1.23 -28.79 -13.24
N THR A 3 0.34 -28.97 -14.21
CA THR A 3 0.69 -28.84 -15.63
C THR A 3 1.10 -27.39 -15.97
N PRO A 4 1.90 -27.13 -17.02
CA PRO A 4 2.28 -25.75 -17.40
C PRO A 4 1.09 -24.82 -17.61
N LEU A 5 0.00 -25.32 -18.18
CA LEU A 5 -1.24 -24.57 -18.40
C LEU A 5 -1.91 -24.18 -17.07
N GLN A 6 -1.97 -25.10 -16.11
CA GLN A 6 -2.51 -24.83 -14.75
C GLN A 6 -1.66 -23.78 -14.01
N LYS A 7 -0.33 -23.79 -14.19
CA LYS A 7 0.56 -22.77 -13.61
C LYS A 7 0.27 -21.37 -14.18
N ILE A 8 0.04 -21.26 -15.50
CA ILE A 8 -0.31 -19.99 -16.14
C ILE A 8 -1.67 -19.48 -15.62
N HIS A 9 -2.69 -20.33 -15.62
CA HIS A 9 -4.02 -19.93 -15.12
C HIS A 9 -3.98 -19.58 -13.62
N GLY A 10 -3.28 -20.36 -12.81
CA GLY A 10 -3.13 -20.09 -11.37
C GLY A 10 -2.39 -18.77 -11.10
N SER A 11 -1.33 -18.46 -11.84
CA SER A 11 -0.59 -17.21 -11.69
C SER A 11 -1.40 -15.98 -12.14
N LEU A 12 -2.14 -16.09 -13.24
CA LEU A 12 -3.07 -15.05 -13.69
C LEU A 12 -4.16 -14.81 -12.67
N PHE A 13 -4.83 -15.87 -12.21
CA PHE A 13 -5.86 -15.77 -11.18
C PHE A 13 -5.31 -15.11 -9.91
N GLN A 14 -4.14 -15.55 -9.44
CA GLN A 14 -3.55 -15.01 -8.24
C GLN A 14 -3.14 -13.54 -8.40
N SER A 15 -2.66 -13.12 -9.57
CA SER A 15 -2.32 -11.71 -9.84
C SER A 15 -3.53 -10.77 -9.77
N VAL A 16 -4.72 -11.27 -10.11
CA VAL A 16 -5.99 -10.54 -9.97
C VAL A 16 -6.50 -10.59 -8.54
N SER A 17 -6.41 -11.76 -7.89
CA SER A 17 -6.92 -11.99 -6.53
C SER A 17 -6.26 -11.09 -5.49
N VAL A 18 -4.95 -10.80 -5.63
CA VAL A 18 -4.22 -9.88 -4.74
C VAL A 18 -4.72 -8.43 -4.79
N ARG A 19 -5.53 -8.06 -5.77
CA ARG A 19 -6.16 -6.74 -5.87
C ARG A 19 -7.51 -6.67 -5.18
N THR A 20 -7.53 -7.07 -3.91
CA THR A 20 -8.67 -7.01 -2.99
C THR A 20 -9.83 -7.96 -3.32
N ALA A 21 -9.57 -9.06 -4.06
CA ALA A 21 -10.54 -10.14 -4.23
C ALA A 21 -10.43 -11.19 -3.12
N GLY A 22 -9.20 -11.50 -2.67
CA GLY A 22 -8.95 -12.34 -1.49
C GLY A 22 -9.20 -13.84 -1.68
N PHE A 23 -9.46 -14.29 -2.91
CA PHE A 23 -9.66 -15.71 -3.19
C PHE A 23 -8.33 -16.43 -3.38
N ASN A 24 -8.21 -17.60 -2.77
CA ASN A 24 -7.03 -18.43 -2.87
C ASN A 24 -7.36 -19.74 -3.62
N THR A 25 -6.62 -19.99 -4.71
CA THR A 25 -6.73 -21.23 -5.50
C THR A 25 -5.45 -22.06 -5.48
N VAL A 26 -4.37 -21.48 -4.93
CA VAL A 26 -3.05 -22.10 -4.86
C VAL A 26 -2.55 -22.03 -3.42
N ASP A 27 -1.85 -23.05 -2.95
CA ASP A 27 -1.19 -22.98 -1.66
C ASP A 27 -0.11 -21.91 -1.66
N LEU A 28 -0.38 -20.81 -0.92
CA LEU A 28 0.50 -19.65 -0.85
C LEU A 28 1.74 -19.94 0.02
N ALA A 29 1.60 -20.80 1.02
CA ALA A 29 2.71 -21.14 1.91
C ALA A 29 3.84 -21.89 1.18
N GLY A 30 3.52 -22.61 0.11
CA GLY A 30 4.49 -23.32 -0.73
C GLY A 30 5.16 -22.47 -1.81
N LEU A 31 4.83 -21.16 -1.92
CA LEU A 31 5.43 -20.28 -2.91
C LEU A 31 6.84 -19.84 -2.52
N LYS A 32 7.67 -19.58 -3.54
CA LYS A 32 9.01 -19.01 -3.35
C LYS A 32 8.91 -17.58 -2.80
N GLU A 33 9.86 -17.18 -1.97
CA GLU A 33 9.92 -15.85 -1.36
C GLU A 33 9.82 -14.71 -2.38
N GLY A 34 10.47 -14.85 -3.55
CA GLY A 34 10.36 -13.86 -4.63
C GLY A 34 8.92 -13.68 -5.15
N SER A 35 8.14 -14.77 -5.22
CA SER A 35 6.72 -14.70 -5.62
C SER A 35 5.88 -14.02 -4.54
N LEU A 36 6.14 -14.33 -3.28
CA LEU A 36 5.48 -13.68 -2.14
C LEU A 36 5.77 -12.19 -2.11
N PHE A 37 7.02 -11.79 -2.36
CA PHE A 37 7.39 -10.38 -2.42
C PHE A 37 6.68 -9.62 -3.55
N VAL A 38 6.60 -10.22 -4.75
CA VAL A 38 5.83 -9.64 -5.87
C VAL A 38 4.36 -9.50 -5.49
N MET A 39 3.78 -10.50 -4.82
CA MET A 39 2.40 -10.41 -4.34
C MET A 39 2.21 -9.27 -3.33
N VAL A 40 3.14 -9.10 -2.37
CA VAL A 40 3.13 -7.98 -1.42
C VAL A 40 3.13 -6.64 -2.16
N CYS A 41 3.99 -6.46 -3.17
CA CYS A 41 4.02 -5.25 -3.99
C CYS A 41 2.69 -5.02 -4.73
N LEU A 42 2.09 -6.07 -5.29
CA LEU A 42 0.80 -5.98 -5.99
C LEU A 42 -0.36 -5.68 -5.04
N MET A 43 -0.38 -6.25 -3.83
CA MET A 43 -1.36 -5.96 -2.79
C MET A 43 -1.27 -4.50 -2.32
N PHE A 44 -0.06 -3.96 -2.20
CA PHE A 44 0.17 -2.59 -1.79
C PHE A 44 -0.44 -1.58 -2.77
N ILE A 45 -0.46 -1.91 -4.07
CA ILE A 45 -1.16 -1.15 -5.12
C ILE A 45 -2.58 -1.70 -5.24
N GLY A 46 -3.50 -1.16 -4.46
CA GLY A 46 -4.90 -1.60 -4.42
C GLY A 46 -5.71 -1.31 -5.68
N GLY A 47 -7.01 -1.16 -5.53
CA GLY A 47 -7.93 -0.97 -6.65
C GLY A 47 -8.01 0.46 -7.19
N SER A 48 -8.84 0.63 -8.24
CA SER A 48 -9.08 1.93 -8.88
C SER A 48 -9.86 2.88 -7.96
N THR A 49 -9.78 4.18 -8.25
CA THR A 49 -10.60 5.22 -7.62
C THR A 49 -12.09 4.92 -7.85
N GLY A 50 -12.89 5.02 -6.80
CA GLY A 50 -14.32 4.68 -6.86
C GLY A 50 -14.64 3.22 -6.52
N SER A 51 -13.63 2.33 -6.41
CA SER A 51 -13.85 0.98 -5.90
C SER A 51 -13.84 0.95 -4.37
N THR A 52 -14.48 -0.07 -3.80
CA THR A 52 -14.46 -0.35 -2.35
C THR A 52 -13.14 -0.97 -1.88
N ALA A 53 -12.18 -1.18 -2.78
CA ALA A 53 -10.88 -1.75 -2.50
C ALA A 53 -10.06 -0.86 -1.55
N GLY A 54 -9.40 -1.47 -0.58
CA GLY A 54 -8.44 -0.80 0.30
C GLY A 54 -7.09 -0.57 -0.39
N GLY A 55 -6.06 -0.28 0.39
CA GLY A 55 -4.72 -0.04 -0.13
C GLY A 55 -4.57 1.31 -0.84
N ILE A 56 -3.39 1.53 -1.41
CA ILE A 56 -3.08 2.73 -2.18
C ILE A 56 -3.80 2.64 -3.52
N LYS A 57 -4.59 3.66 -3.87
CA LYS A 57 -5.30 3.67 -5.15
C LYS A 57 -4.33 3.68 -6.33
N THR A 58 -4.70 3.00 -7.41
CA THR A 58 -3.90 2.97 -8.65
C THR A 58 -3.60 4.37 -9.17
N THR A 59 -4.54 5.31 -9.05
CA THR A 59 -4.34 6.72 -9.43
C THR A 59 -3.26 7.40 -8.60
N THR A 60 -3.23 7.17 -7.27
CA THR A 60 -2.17 7.69 -6.38
C THR A 60 -0.80 7.19 -6.81
N PHE A 61 -0.70 5.88 -7.10
CA PHE A 61 0.55 5.28 -7.59
C PHE A 61 1.00 5.88 -8.93
N TRP A 62 0.07 6.03 -9.90
CA TRP A 62 0.38 6.65 -11.19
C TRP A 62 0.81 8.11 -11.07
N VAL A 63 0.16 8.90 -10.20
CA VAL A 63 0.56 10.30 -9.93
C VAL A 63 2.01 10.36 -9.45
N LEU A 64 2.40 9.46 -8.54
CA LEU A 64 3.78 9.39 -8.06
C LEU A 64 4.77 9.00 -9.17
N CYS A 65 4.44 7.98 -9.97
CA CYS A 65 5.29 7.57 -11.09
C CYS A 65 5.49 8.70 -12.11
N ILE A 66 4.41 9.40 -12.48
CA ILE A 66 4.48 10.52 -13.43
C ILE A 66 5.24 11.70 -12.82
N SER A 67 5.09 11.96 -11.52
CA SER A 67 5.84 12.98 -10.80
C SER A 67 7.35 12.71 -10.86
N ILE A 68 7.76 11.47 -10.62
CA ILE A 68 9.16 11.04 -10.74
C ILE A 68 9.66 11.27 -12.17
N LEU A 69 8.91 10.84 -13.18
CA LEU A 69 9.29 11.03 -14.59
C LEU A 69 9.34 12.51 -14.98
N ALA A 70 8.42 13.36 -14.48
CA ALA A 70 8.43 14.79 -14.72
C ALA A 70 9.68 15.45 -14.11
N THR A 71 10.06 15.03 -12.90
CA THR A 71 11.28 15.50 -12.22
C THR A 71 12.54 15.13 -13.01
N PHE A 72 12.67 13.88 -13.47
CA PHE A 72 13.79 13.46 -14.33
C PHE A 72 13.86 14.24 -15.65
N ARG A 73 12.70 14.57 -16.21
CA ARG A 73 12.60 15.38 -17.44
C ARG A 73 12.69 16.90 -17.19
N ARG A 74 12.92 17.33 -15.97
CA ARG A 74 12.99 18.75 -15.55
C ARG A 74 11.77 19.58 -15.98
N LYS A 75 10.59 18.95 -16.07
CA LYS A 75 9.33 19.64 -16.37
C LYS A 75 8.83 20.37 -15.13
N LYS A 76 8.43 21.63 -15.30
CA LYS A 76 7.83 22.43 -14.19
C LYS A 76 6.46 21.93 -13.77
N ASN A 77 5.69 21.37 -14.69
CA ASN A 77 4.32 20.92 -14.46
C ASN A 77 4.20 19.42 -14.71
N ILE A 78 3.37 18.77 -13.91
CA ILE A 78 3.00 17.37 -14.12
C ILE A 78 1.85 17.36 -15.11
N GLU A 79 2.09 16.75 -16.28
CA GLU A 79 1.12 16.65 -17.37
C GLU A 79 0.82 15.17 -17.62
N MET A 80 -0.47 14.84 -17.71
CA MET A 80 -0.96 13.51 -18.03
C MET A 80 -2.06 13.62 -19.08
N PHE A 81 -1.96 12.86 -20.17
CA PHE A 81 -2.93 12.86 -21.28
C PHE A 81 -3.24 14.27 -21.83
N GLY A 82 -2.22 15.15 -21.95
CA GLY A 82 -2.40 16.51 -22.46
C GLY A 82 -3.10 17.47 -21.49
N ARG A 83 -3.26 17.09 -20.21
CA ARG A 83 -3.84 17.96 -19.17
C ARG A 83 -2.84 18.20 -18.05
N ARG A 84 -2.79 19.43 -17.55
CA ARG A 84 -1.99 19.79 -16.37
C ARG A 84 -2.72 19.29 -15.11
N MET A 85 -1.98 18.65 -14.22
CA MET A 85 -2.50 18.23 -12.91
C MET A 85 -2.51 19.41 -11.93
N GLU A 86 -3.43 19.35 -10.96
CA GLU A 86 -3.57 20.35 -9.90
C GLU A 86 -2.31 20.43 -9.03
N GLU A 87 -1.95 21.65 -8.63
CA GLU A 87 -0.85 21.88 -7.69
C GLU A 87 -1.21 21.30 -6.32
N GLY A 88 -0.31 20.47 -5.77
CA GLY A 88 -0.52 19.83 -4.47
C GLY A 88 -0.95 18.35 -4.55
N ILE A 89 -1.47 17.86 -5.67
CA ILE A 89 -1.89 16.45 -5.81
C ILE A 89 -0.74 15.48 -5.52
N THR A 90 0.48 15.82 -5.93
CA THR A 90 1.69 15.03 -5.65
C THR A 90 2.01 14.99 -4.17
N ARG A 91 1.86 16.13 -3.47
CA ARG A 91 2.09 16.20 -2.02
C ARG A 91 1.12 15.30 -1.28
N THR A 92 -0.16 15.35 -1.64
CA THR A 92 -1.19 14.47 -1.07
C THR A 92 -0.89 13.00 -1.38
N ALA A 93 -0.55 12.67 -2.62
CA ALA A 93 -0.19 11.32 -3.03
C ALA A 93 1.03 10.79 -2.26
N SER A 94 2.07 11.62 -2.08
CA SER A 94 3.27 11.25 -1.31
C SER A 94 2.95 11.05 0.17
N CYS A 95 2.14 11.91 0.78
CA CYS A 95 1.71 11.73 2.17
C CYS A 95 0.96 10.41 2.37
N VAL A 96 0.01 10.11 1.48
CA VAL A 96 -0.74 8.84 1.50
C VAL A 96 0.21 7.66 1.40
N PHE A 97 1.09 7.66 0.38
CA PHE A 97 2.04 6.58 0.15
C PHE A 97 2.94 6.33 1.36
N MET A 98 3.55 7.40 1.91
CA MET A 98 4.43 7.31 3.07
C MET A 98 3.70 6.84 4.33
N THR A 99 2.46 7.30 4.58
CA THR A 99 1.66 6.86 5.73
C THR A 99 1.40 5.35 5.65
N TYR A 100 0.98 4.85 4.50
CA TYR A 100 0.74 3.42 4.30
C TYR A 100 2.02 2.60 4.47
N LEU A 101 3.13 3.06 3.88
CA LEU A 101 4.42 2.40 3.96
C LEU A 101 4.92 2.31 5.41
N LEU A 102 4.86 3.42 6.15
CA LEU A 102 5.31 3.47 7.54
C LEU A 102 4.45 2.62 8.47
N LEU A 103 3.11 2.69 8.34
CA LEU A 103 2.20 1.89 9.15
C LEU A 103 2.38 0.39 8.92
N THR A 104 2.40 -0.03 7.65
CA THR A 104 2.58 -1.45 7.32
C THR A 104 3.95 -1.96 7.76
N SER A 105 5.02 -1.19 7.53
CA SER A 105 6.38 -1.58 7.94
C SER A 105 6.52 -1.65 9.45
N ALA A 106 6.00 -0.68 10.19
CA ALA A 106 6.05 -0.69 11.66
C ALA A 106 5.32 -1.90 12.24
N VAL A 107 4.11 -2.17 11.77
CA VAL A 107 3.34 -3.33 12.25
C VAL A 107 4.00 -4.65 11.84
N SER A 108 4.56 -4.75 10.63
CA SER A 108 5.28 -5.94 10.18
C SER A 108 6.48 -6.25 11.08
N VAL A 109 7.26 -5.23 11.44
CA VAL A 109 8.41 -5.41 12.34
C VAL A 109 7.96 -5.83 13.74
N ILE A 110 6.89 -5.22 14.27
CA ILE A 110 6.36 -5.59 15.59
C ILE A 110 5.88 -7.05 15.58
N ILE A 111 5.08 -7.46 14.58
CA ILE A 111 4.58 -8.83 14.47
C ILE A 111 5.75 -9.81 14.32
N SER A 112 6.73 -9.51 13.47
CA SER A 112 7.92 -10.35 13.30
C SER A 112 8.69 -10.54 14.60
N ALA A 113 8.84 -9.47 15.40
CA ALA A 113 9.58 -9.52 16.67
C ALA A 113 8.79 -10.21 17.81
N VAL A 114 7.46 -10.07 17.83
CA VAL A 114 6.62 -10.65 18.90
C VAL A 114 6.35 -12.13 18.67
N GLU A 115 6.13 -12.52 17.42
CA GLU A 115 5.73 -13.88 17.03
C GLU A 115 6.90 -14.73 16.53
N ASP A 116 8.12 -14.17 16.48
CA ASP A 116 9.33 -14.82 15.96
C ASP A 116 9.16 -15.38 14.53
N LEU A 117 8.43 -14.62 13.69
CA LEU A 117 8.12 -14.97 12.31
C LEU A 117 9.09 -14.31 11.32
N PRO A 118 9.35 -14.96 10.16
CA PRO A 118 10.08 -14.31 9.07
C PRO A 118 9.42 -12.98 8.68
N LEU A 119 10.25 -11.94 8.51
CA LEU A 119 9.74 -10.59 8.21
C LEU A 119 8.83 -10.55 6.96
N LEU A 120 9.16 -11.34 5.92
CA LEU A 120 8.34 -11.41 4.70
C LEU A 120 6.94 -11.95 4.99
N THR A 121 6.80 -12.93 5.88
CA THR A 121 5.51 -13.47 6.32
C THR A 121 4.71 -12.41 7.06
N ALA A 122 5.34 -11.71 8.01
CA ALA A 122 4.70 -10.61 8.75
C ALA A 122 4.30 -9.44 7.82
N MET A 123 5.13 -9.11 6.82
CA MET A 123 4.81 -8.12 5.79
C MET A 123 3.61 -8.54 4.95
N PHE A 124 3.55 -9.82 4.54
CA PHE A 124 2.42 -10.33 3.75
C PHE A 124 1.09 -10.16 4.50
N GLU A 125 1.02 -10.57 5.78
CA GLU A 125 -0.17 -10.41 6.61
C GLU A 125 -0.53 -8.93 6.84
N SER A 126 0.45 -8.08 7.16
CA SER A 126 0.24 -6.66 7.42
C SER A 126 -0.23 -5.90 6.18
N VAL A 127 0.38 -6.16 5.02
CA VAL A 127 -0.02 -5.53 3.76
C VAL A 127 -1.38 -6.05 3.31
N SER A 128 -1.66 -7.36 3.45
CA SER A 128 -2.97 -7.95 3.16
C SER A 128 -4.07 -7.32 4.02
N ALA A 129 -3.79 -7.08 5.31
CA ALA A 129 -4.71 -6.41 6.24
C ALA A 129 -4.95 -4.95 5.82
N MET A 130 -3.89 -4.16 5.59
CA MET A 130 -3.98 -2.75 5.24
C MET A 130 -4.62 -2.53 3.86
N ALA A 131 -4.29 -3.38 2.88
CA ALA A 131 -4.90 -3.32 1.56
C ALA A 131 -6.31 -3.95 1.50
N THR A 132 -6.80 -4.52 2.62
CA THR A 132 -8.10 -5.20 2.70
C THR A 132 -8.26 -6.34 1.68
N VAL A 133 -7.17 -7.08 1.41
CA VAL A 133 -7.16 -8.17 0.44
C VAL A 133 -7.77 -9.44 1.03
N GLY A 134 -7.38 -9.80 2.25
CA GLY A 134 -7.86 -10.99 2.95
C GLY A 134 -7.10 -12.28 2.63
N LEU A 135 -5.97 -12.21 1.92
CA LEU A 135 -5.08 -13.35 1.73
C LEU A 135 -4.19 -13.52 2.96
N THR A 136 -3.91 -14.77 3.33
CA THR A 136 -3.03 -15.15 4.43
C THR A 136 -2.13 -16.31 4.02
N LEU A 137 -0.96 -16.38 4.62
CA LEU A 137 -0.05 -17.53 4.53
C LEU A 137 -0.40 -18.65 5.54
N GLY A 138 -1.57 -18.52 6.19
CA GLY A 138 -2.05 -19.49 7.16
C GLY A 138 -1.59 -19.24 8.60
N VAL A 139 -0.81 -18.20 8.85
CA VAL A 139 -0.27 -17.88 10.19
C VAL A 139 -1.24 -17.11 11.07
N THR A 140 -2.23 -16.42 10.48
CA THR A 140 -3.19 -15.56 11.22
C THR A 140 -3.90 -16.26 12.39
N PRO A 141 -4.34 -17.54 12.31
CA PRO A 141 -4.99 -18.21 13.43
C PRO A 141 -4.06 -18.39 14.64
N SER A 142 -2.77 -18.66 14.40
CA SER A 142 -1.76 -18.93 15.44
C SER A 142 -1.19 -17.66 16.09
N LEU A 143 -1.42 -16.47 15.52
CA LEU A 143 -0.93 -15.22 16.06
C LEU A 143 -1.50 -14.94 17.46
N GLY A 144 -0.72 -14.27 18.28
CA GLY A 144 -1.13 -13.77 19.59
C GLY A 144 -2.18 -12.65 19.50
N MET A 145 -2.78 -12.31 20.64
CA MET A 145 -3.84 -11.30 20.71
C MET A 145 -3.35 -9.92 20.27
N LEU A 146 -2.13 -9.54 20.63
CA LEU A 146 -1.54 -8.25 20.26
C LEU A 146 -1.43 -8.13 18.73
N SER A 147 -0.89 -9.14 18.09
CA SER A 147 -0.71 -9.18 16.63
C SER A 147 -2.04 -9.13 15.88
N LYS A 148 -3.05 -9.84 16.38
CA LYS A 148 -4.43 -9.77 15.83
C LYS A 148 -5.05 -8.38 15.97
N LEU A 149 -4.86 -7.71 17.11
CA LEU A 149 -5.34 -6.33 17.30
C LEU A 149 -4.63 -5.35 16.36
N LEU A 150 -3.33 -5.49 16.16
CA LEU A 150 -2.59 -4.66 15.21
C LEU A 150 -3.07 -4.88 13.77
N LEU A 151 -3.31 -6.12 13.36
CA LEU A 151 -3.89 -6.41 12.04
C LEU A 151 -5.30 -5.83 11.90
N ALA A 152 -6.16 -5.95 12.93
CA ALA A 152 -7.50 -5.35 12.94
C ALA A 152 -7.44 -3.82 12.82
N PHE A 153 -6.48 -3.18 13.50
CA PHE A 153 -6.22 -1.75 13.35
C PHE A 153 -5.81 -1.39 11.92
N LEU A 154 -4.91 -2.14 11.29
CA LEU A 154 -4.55 -1.93 9.88
C LEU A 154 -5.74 -2.10 8.94
N MET A 155 -6.59 -3.12 9.16
CA MET A 155 -7.81 -3.32 8.37
C MET A 155 -8.75 -2.11 8.45
N LEU A 156 -8.93 -1.55 9.65
CA LEU A 156 -9.71 -0.33 9.85
C LEU A 156 -9.11 0.86 9.10
N CYS A 157 -7.80 1.09 9.25
CA CYS A 157 -7.08 2.15 8.55
C CYS A 157 -7.21 2.03 7.03
N GLY A 158 -7.06 0.82 6.49
CA GLY A 158 -7.19 0.53 5.07
C GLY A 158 -8.60 0.78 4.53
N ARG A 159 -9.61 0.53 5.36
CA ARG A 159 -11.02 0.69 4.96
C ARG A 159 -11.53 2.12 5.02
N VAL A 160 -11.14 2.88 6.05
CA VAL A 160 -11.53 4.29 6.23
C VAL A 160 -11.04 5.16 5.07
N GLY A 161 -9.96 4.75 4.43
CA GLY A 161 -9.35 5.46 3.30
C GLY A 161 -8.28 6.46 3.76
N SER A 162 -7.26 6.57 2.94
CA SER A 162 -6.05 7.33 3.25
C SER A 162 -6.27 8.82 3.48
N ILE A 163 -7.15 9.44 2.69
CA ILE A 163 -7.42 10.89 2.78
C ILE A 163 -8.21 11.20 4.06
N THR A 164 -9.23 10.40 4.37
CA THR A 164 -10.05 10.58 5.57
C THR A 164 -9.20 10.40 6.82
N MET A 165 -8.28 9.44 6.82
CA MET A 165 -7.36 9.22 7.92
C MET A 165 -6.39 10.38 8.12
N LEU A 166 -5.83 10.92 7.04
CA LEU A 166 -4.98 12.11 7.09
C LEU A 166 -5.74 13.34 7.63
N LEU A 167 -7.00 13.52 7.21
CA LEU A 167 -7.84 14.61 7.68
C LEU A 167 -8.22 14.45 9.16
N ALA A 168 -8.48 13.23 9.63
CA ALA A 168 -8.80 12.97 11.03
C ALA A 168 -7.63 13.31 11.99
N PHE A 169 -6.39 13.11 11.53
CA PHE A 169 -5.19 13.50 12.28
C PHE A 169 -4.74 14.95 12.03
N SER A 170 -5.31 15.62 11.02
CA SER A 170 -5.01 17.02 10.71
C SER A 170 -5.95 17.90 11.51
N SER A 171 -5.42 18.54 12.57
CA SER A 171 -6.12 19.61 13.26
C SER A 171 -6.32 20.78 12.28
N GLU A 172 -7.54 21.31 12.17
CA GLU A 172 -7.81 22.57 11.45
C GLU A 172 -7.01 23.70 12.08
N LYS A 173 -5.77 23.88 11.66
CA LYS A 173 -5.07 25.13 11.93
C LYS A 173 -5.70 26.21 11.09
N ARG A 174 -6.29 27.24 11.73
CA ARG A 174 -6.68 28.49 11.08
C ARG A 174 -5.53 28.89 10.13
N VAL A 175 -5.87 29.09 8.88
CA VAL A 175 -4.94 29.61 7.86
C VAL A 175 -4.55 31.02 8.30
N THR A 176 -3.46 31.13 9.02
CA THR A 176 -2.78 32.43 9.23
C THR A 176 -2.12 32.80 7.92
N ASN A 177 -2.50 33.92 7.34
CA ASN A 177 -1.91 34.46 6.09
C ASN A 177 -0.45 34.90 6.20
N SER A 178 0.23 34.58 7.30
CA SER A 178 1.64 34.88 7.53
C SER A 178 2.48 33.76 6.87
N ARG A 179 3.18 34.09 5.82
CA ARG A 179 4.18 33.21 5.20
C ARG A 179 5.51 33.39 5.92
N LEU A 180 6.05 32.30 6.46
CA LEU A 180 7.41 32.28 6.99
C LEU A 180 8.44 32.50 5.88
N PRO A 181 9.64 33.06 6.19
CA PRO A 181 10.72 33.21 5.22
C PRO A 181 11.06 31.88 4.52
N LEU A 182 11.41 31.96 3.27
CA LEU A 182 11.70 30.81 2.40
C LEU A 182 13.13 30.35 2.63
N GLU A 183 13.32 29.19 3.24
CA GLU A 183 14.61 28.55 3.39
C GLU A 183 14.79 27.49 2.30
N LYS A 184 15.96 27.53 1.63
CA LYS A 184 16.29 26.58 0.55
C LYS A 184 16.98 25.38 1.18
N VAL A 185 16.26 24.27 1.34
CA VAL A 185 16.82 22.98 1.73
C VAL A 185 17.22 22.21 0.47
N GLN A 186 18.48 21.80 0.40
CA GLN A 186 18.94 20.92 -0.67
C GLN A 186 18.45 19.49 -0.37
N VAL A 187 17.72 18.92 -1.31
CA VAL A 187 17.30 17.54 -1.28
C VAL A 187 18.11 16.79 -2.32
N GLY A 188 19.09 15.99 -1.87
CA GLY A 188 19.94 15.02 -2.55
C GLY A 188 20.42 15.30 -3.95
#